data_f9ff24799854fb68fbaca0d44274c3d0
#
_entry.id   f9ff24799854fb68fbaca0d44274c3d0
#
_cell.length_a   1.000
_cell.length_b   1.000
_cell.length_c   1.000
_cell.angle_alpha   90.00
_cell.angle_beta   90.00
_cell.angle_gamma   90.00
#
_symmetry.space_group_name_H-M   'P 1'
#
loop_
_entity.id
_entity.type
_entity.pdbx_description
1 polymer ?
#
loop_
_entity_poly.entity_id
_entity_poly.type
_entity_poly.pdbx_seq_one_letter_code
_entity_poly.pdbx_strand_id
1 'polypeptide(L)'
;MKKLRFLFAMLAAKCAALGLKLLGRNATYLPGLIAVKLAPDFIGHLKKPATLICVTGTNGKTTTSNFITSVLRSTGKKVTNNSFGSNVQAGVAAALLLNSTLTGKPKNDVAVIEVDERSSLKVYPYITPDYIVCNNIMRDSLKRNAHTEFISYILNRAFPAKTTLILNADDVICAHLAPQCEKRVYFGMDAERPEKTEGMKARDIVYCPDCGGRLEADYIRYNHIGSVRCPACGWGNPARDFTVTAIDRENGTFTVNGESYKLVNDNVVNVYNFCGAIALLTTLGVTHEEIVKAFENAELVKTRYTAEALAGGRRLTMILSKGQNPVAVSRVFSYVSKCEGGDKCVLVMVDDKADNTNNVENTCWLYDLDYTPLADPSIGQVIFAGKRCFDHQLRCAMAGVPEEKTVFLPEVSGSVNAIDLDRFKDIFLLYDNYLLDDARKEEKALKARCEA
;
A
#
# COMPACT_ATOMS: atom_id res chain seq x y z
N MET A 1 -32.78 -11.43 22.70
CA MET A 1 -32.25 -10.04 22.69
C MET A 1 -31.16 -9.82 21.62
N LYS A 2 -30.08 -10.59 21.55
CA LYS A 2 -29.00 -10.38 20.54
C LYS A 2 -29.50 -10.42 19.10
N LYS A 3 -30.32 -11.40 18.72
CA LYS A 3 -30.87 -11.53 17.34
C LYS A 3 -31.75 -10.34 16.93
N LEU A 4 -32.56 -9.81 17.85
CA LEU A 4 -33.43 -8.64 17.57
C LEU A 4 -32.60 -7.38 17.40
N ARG A 5 -31.55 -7.20 18.22
CA ARG A 5 -30.57 -6.11 18.11
C ARG A 5 -29.83 -6.14 16.78
N PHE A 6 -29.38 -7.32 16.33
CA PHE A 6 -28.76 -7.51 15.01
C PHE A 6 -29.71 -7.11 13.87
N LEU A 7 -30.97 -7.57 13.88
CA LEU A 7 -31.94 -7.25 12.83
C LEU A 7 -32.24 -5.76 12.77
N PHE A 8 -32.38 -5.10 13.94
CA PHE A 8 -32.56 -3.65 14.01
C PHE A 8 -31.34 -2.91 13.45
N ALA A 9 -30.11 -3.31 13.85
CA ALA A 9 -28.89 -2.73 13.35
C ALA A 9 -28.73 -2.92 11.83
N MET A 10 -29.08 -4.11 11.31
CA MET A 10 -29.09 -4.43 9.89
C MET A 10 -30.06 -3.53 9.11
N LEU A 11 -31.27 -3.36 9.61
CA LEU A 11 -32.29 -2.53 8.96
C LEU A 11 -31.85 -1.05 8.95
N ALA A 12 -31.43 -0.52 10.09
CA ALA A 12 -30.96 0.86 10.21
C ALA A 12 -29.78 1.14 9.26
N ALA A 13 -28.81 0.21 9.20
CA ALA A 13 -27.65 0.33 8.31
C ALA A 13 -28.04 0.29 6.82
N LYS A 14 -28.97 -0.59 6.43
CA LYS A 14 -29.45 -0.67 5.04
C LYS A 14 -30.28 0.55 4.65
N CYS A 15 -31.09 1.10 5.55
CA CYS A 15 -31.82 2.35 5.32
C CYS A 15 -30.83 3.52 5.15
N ALA A 16 -29.80 3.61 5.99
CA ALA A 16 -28.74 4.62 5.84
C ALA A 16 -28.00 4.49 4.50
N ALA A 17 -27.70 3.26 4.07
CA ALA A 17 -27.08 3.01 2.77
C ALA A 17 -27.97 3.47 1.60
N LEU A 18 -29.28 3.19 1.69
CA LEU A 18 -30.24 3.65 0.68
C LEU A 18 -30.31 5.18 0.62
N GLY A 19 -30.40 5.84 1.78
CA GLY A 19 -30.39 7.29 1.88
C GLY A 19 -29.14 7.93 1.26
N LEU A 20 -27.94 7.38 1.57
CA LEU A 20 -26.69 7.84 0.96
C LEU A 20 -26.69 7.67 -0.57
N LYS A 21 -27.18 6.53 -1.06
CA LYS A 21 -27.30 6.26 -2.49
C LYS A 21 -28.23 7.25 -3.20
N LEU A 22 -29.36 7.59 -2.58
CA LEU A 22 -30.30 8.60 -3.11
C LEU A 22 -29.69 10.00 -3.15
N LEU A 23 -28.75 10.29 -2.24
CA LEU A 23 -27.97 11.54 -2.21
C LEU A 23 -26.72 11.51 -3.11
N GLY A 24 -26.54 10.47 -3.95
CA GLY A 24 -25.35 10.31 -4.80
C GLY A 24 -24.04 10.07 -4.03
N ARG A 25 -24.10 9.66 -2.75
CA ARG A 25 -22.94 9.43 -1.90
C ARG A 25 -22.61 7.95 -1.75
N ASN A 26 -21.32 7.65 -1.59
CA ASN A 26 -20.84 6.29 -1.36
C ASN A 26 -21.23 5.78 0.03
N ALA A 27 -21.80 4.58 0.09
CA ALA A 27 -22.22 3.93 1.33
C ALA A 27 -21.17 2.97 1.92
N THR A 28 -19.89 3.30 1.79
CA THR A 28 -18.77 2.39 2.07
C THR A 28 -18.33 2.34 3.54
N TYR A 29 -18.76 3.30 4.36
CA TYR A 29 -18.34 3.40 5.77
C TYR A 29 -19.51 3.59 6.73
N LEU A 30 -20.36 4.64 6.54
CA LEU A 30 -21.41 5.02 7.47
C LEU A 30 -22.40 3.90 7.81
N PRO A 31 -22.89 3.09 6.85
CA PRO A 31 -23.78 1.97 7.18
C PRO A 31 -23.15 0.97 8.14
N GLY A 32 -21.88 0.62 7.92
CA GLY A 32 -21.18 -0.27 8.81
C GLY A 32 -20.91 0.34 10.19
N LEU A 33 -20.63 1.63 10.26
CA LEU A 33 -20.46 2.35 11.53
C LEU A 33 -21.77 2.32 12.35
N ILE A 34 -22.91 2.55 11.71
CA ILE A 34 -24.24 2.42 12.34
C ILE A 34 -24.43 1.00 12.87
N ALA A 35 -24.16 -0.01 12.02
CA ALA A 35 -24.32 -1.40 12.39
C ALA A 35 -23.49 -1.79 13.63
N VAL A 36 -22.19 -1.46 13.65
CA VAL A 36 -21.31 -1.82 14.77
C VAL A 36 -21.54 -0.96 16.03
N LYS A 37 -22.03 0.27 15.89
CA LYS A 37 -22.44 1.07 17.05
C LYS A 37 -23.71 0.53 17.70
N LEU A 38 -24.69 0.13 16.90
CA LEU A 38 -25.94 -0.46 17.40
C LEU A 38 -25.74 -1.88 17.91
N ALA A 39 -24.86 -2.68 17.30
CA ALA A 39 -24.52 -4.04 17.69
C ALA A 39 -22.99 -4.25 17.56
N PRO A 40 -22.19 -4.10 18.63
CA PRO A 40 -20.73 -4.25 18.57
C PRO A 40 -20.25 -5.61 18.03
N ASP A 41 -21.04 -6.65 18.23
CA ASP A 41 -20.85 -8.02 17.72
C ASP A 41 -21.51 -8.27 16.35
N PHE A 42 -21.90 -7.21 15.62
CA PHE A 42 -22.65 -7.28 14.37
C PHE A 42 -22.04 -8.22 13.34
N ILE A 43 -20.72 -8.14 13.12
CA ILE A 43 -20.01 -8.98 12.14
C ILE A 43 -20.17 -10.47 12.45
N GLY A 44 -20.19 -10.84 13.74
CA GLY A 44 -20.36 -12.23 14.19
C GLY A 44 -21.75 -12.82 13.94
N HIS A 45 -22.75 -12.00 13.62
CA HIS A 45 -24.08 -12.43 13.24
C HIS A 45 -24.27 -12.57 11.72
N LEU A 46 -23.32 -12.09 10.93
CA LEU A 46 -23.30 -12.31 9.49
C LEU A 46 -22.81 -13.74 9.19
N LYS A 47 -23.47 -14.41 8.26
CA LYS A 47 -23.00 -15.68 7.79
C LYS A 47 -21.78 -15.47 6.87
N LYS A 48 -20.74 -16.28 7.07
CA LYS A 48 -19.55 -16.28 6.24
C LYS A 48 -19.91 -16.72 4.81
N PRO A 49 -19.39 -16.10 3.73
CA PRO A 49 -19.46 -16.64 2.37
C PRO A 49 -18.71 -17.98 2.27
N ALA A 50 -18.90 -18.70 1.19
CA ALA A 50 -18.25 -20.01 0.99
C ALA A 50 -16.72 -19.90 1.07
N THR A 51 -16.17 -18.81 0.53
CA THR A 51 -14.73 -18.46 0.67
C THR A 51 -14.58 -17.03 1.13
N LEU A 52 -13.87 -16.83 2.24
CA LEU A 52 -13.52 -15.52 2.76
C LEU A 52 -12.01 -15.34 2.72
N ILE A 53 -11.55 -14.37 1.94
CA ILE A 53 -10.17 -13.97 1.77
C ILE A 53 -10.01 -12.61 2.42
N CYS A 54 -9.01 -12.44 3.27
CA CYS A 54 -8.62 -11.15 3.80
C CYS A 54 -7.25 -10.75 3.27
N VAL A 55 -7.05 -9.45 3.00
CA VAL A 55 -5.77 -8.89 2.56
C VAL A 55 -5.35 -7.84 3.56
N THR A 56 -4.14 -7.96 4.09
CA THR A 56 -3.54 -7.04 5.06
C THR A 56 -2.08 -6.73 4.71
N GLY A 57 -1.43 -5.92 5.53
CA GLY A 57 -0.05 -5.48 5.34
C GLY A 57 0.06 -3.97 5.17
N THR A 58 1.22 -3.41 5.44
CA THR A 58 1.43 -1.95 5.44
C THR A 58 1.17 -1.33 4.07
N ASN A 59 1.69 -1.96 3.01
CA ASN A 59 1.57 -1.48 1.64
C ASN A 59 0.98 -2.56 0.71
N GLY A 60 0.31 -2.13 -0.37
CA GLY A 60 -0.16 -3.01 -1.42
C GLY A 60 -1.53 -3.67 -1.20
N LYS A 61 -2.17 -3.51 -0.04
CA LYS A 61 -3.48 -4.11 0.27
C LYS A 61 -4.51 -3.96 -0.85
N THR A 62 -4.75 -2.72 -1.27
CA THR A 62 -5.76 -2.39 -2.29
C THR A 62 -5.41 -2.97 -3.66
N THR A 63 -4.13 -2.92 -4.05
CA THR A 63 -3.67 -3.51 -5.32
C THR A 63 -3.92 -5.02 -5.34
N THR A 64 -3.48 -5.72 -4.29
CA THR A 64 -3.63 -7.16 -4.16
C THR A 64 -5.11 -7.57 -4.10
N SER A 65 -5.94 -6.91 -3.27
CA SER A 65 -7.35 -7.24 -3.12
C SER A 65 -8.15 -7.01 -4.41
N ASN A 66 -7.84 -5.92 -5.13
CA ASN A 66 -8.49 -5.62 -6.41
C ASN A 66 -8.10 -6.61 -7.49
N PHE A 67 -6.82 -6.98 -7.56
CA PHE A 67 -6.37 -7.97 -8.53
C PHE A 67 -7.01 -9.33 -8.27
N ILE A 68 -6.98 -9.85 -7.04
CA ILE A 68 -7.67 -11.09 -6.67
C ILE A 68 -9.16 -11.02 -7.03
N THR A 69 -9.81 -9.89 -6.73
CA THR A 69 -11.24 -9.69 -7.05
C THR A 69 -11.49 -9.72 -8.56
N SER A 70 -10.63 -9.08 -9.35
CA SER A 70 -10.74 -9.05 -10.81
C SER A 70 -10.63 -10.44 -11.40
N VAL A 71 -9.60 -11.21 -11.00
CA VAL A 71 -9.41 -12.60 -11.45
C VAL A 71 -10.61 -13.47 -11.09
N LEU A 72 -11.05 -13.44 -9.82
CA LEU A 72 -12.18 -14.27 -9.39
C LEU A 72 -13.50 -13.90 -10.10
N ARG A 73 -13.69 -12.63 -10.45
CA ARG A 73 -14.85 -12.20 -11.26
C ARG A 73 -14.74 -12.69 -12.70
N SER A 74 -13.55 -12.69 -13.31
CA SER A 74 -13.35 -13.19 -14.67
C SER A 74 -13.62 -14.72 -14.78
N THR A 75 -13.47 -15.47 -13.69
CA THR A 75 -13.88 -16.88 -13.60
C THR A 75 -15.40 -17.07 -13.34
N GLY A 76 -16.19 -15.99 -13.41
CA GLY A 76 -17.66 -16.04 -13.22
C GLY A 76 -18.12 -16.00 -11.76
N LYS A 77 -17.23 -15.88 -10.78
CA LYS A 77 -17.61 -15.82 -9.36
C LYS A 77 -18.19 -14.46 -8.99
N LYS A 78 -19.23 -14.44 -8.15
CA LYS A 78 -19.75 -13.23 -7.54
C LYS A 78 -18.93 -12.88 -6.31
N VAL A 79 -18.22 -11.74 -6.35
CA VAL A 79 -17.26 -11.35 -5.32
C VAL A 79 -17.67 -10.09 -4.60
N THR A 80 -17.77 -10.16 -3.27
CA THR A 80 -17.85 -9.00 -2.38
C THR A 80 -16.46 -8.44 -2.15
N ASN A 81 -16.29 -7.11 -2.30
CA ASN A 81 -15.02 -6.43 -2.04
C ASN A 81 -15.29 -5.05 -1.41
N ASN A 82 -14.34 -4.53 -0.62
CA ASN A 82 -14.40 -3.20 -0.01
C ASN A 82 -13.41 -2.19 -0.63
N SER A 83 -13.01 -2.37 -1.88
CA SER A 83 -11.98 -1.56 -2.58
C SER A 83 -12.28 -0.06 -2.64
N PHE A 84 -13.55 0.33 -2.67
CA PHE A 84 -13.97 1.74 -2.64
C PHE A 84 -14.30 2.22 -1.23
N GLY A 85 -14.01 1.43 -0.20
CA GLY A 85 -14.39 1.68 1.17
C GLY A 85 -13.22 1.68 2.14
N SER A 86 -13.56 1.85 3.39
CA SER A 86 -12.63 1.81 4.49
C SER A 86 -12.24 0.35 4.81
N ASN A 87 -10.97 0.13 5.13
CA ASN A 87 -10.42 -1.16 5.59
C ASN A 87 -10.49 -1.36 7.12
N VAL A 88 -11.10 -0.41 7.84
CA VAL A 88 -11.37 -0.55 9.28
C VAL A 88 -12.66 -1.31 9.53
N GLN A 89 -12.92 -1.69 10.78
CA GLN A 89 -14.08 -2.49 11.20
C GLN A 89 -15.40 -2.04 10.56
N ALA A 90 -15.69 -0.73 10.55
CA ALA A 90 -16.91 -0.18 9.98
C ALA A 90 -17.01 -0.39 8.45
N GLY A 91 -15.89 -0.24 7.73
CA GLY A 91 -15.83 -0.50 6.29
C GLY A 91 -16.02 -1.97 5.95
N VAL A 92 -15.38 -2.86 6.72
CA VAL A 92 -15.56 -4.32 6.60
C VAL A 92 -17.03 -4.69 6.86
N ALA A 93 -17.62 -4.18 7.94
CA ALA A 93 -19.04 -4.39 8.25
C ALA A 93 -19.94 -3.87 7.12
N ALA A 94 -19.68 -2.68 6.55
CA ALA A 94 -20.43 -2.12 5.43
C ALA A 94 -20.37 -3.04 4.20
N ALA A 95 -19.17 -3.49 3.79
CA ALA A 95 -19.00 -4.36 2.63
C ALA A 95 -19.79 -5.68 2.79
N LEU A 96 -19.70 -6.31 3.95
CA LEU A 96 -20.39 -7.58 4.22
C LEU A 96 -21.94 -7.40 4.32
N LEU A 97 -22.42 -6.36 5.05
CA LEU A 97 -23.87 -6.15 5.21
C LEU A 97 -24.57 -5.75 3.91
N LEU A 98 -23.94 -4.94 3.07
CA LEU A 98 -24.51 -4.52 1.79
C LEU A 98 -24.67 -5.70 0.82
N ASN A 99 -23.75 -6.66 0.90
CA ASN A 99 -23.78 -7.89 0.13
C ASN A 99 -24.40 -9.08 0.87
N SER A 100 -25.27 -8.82 1.84
CA SER A 100 -26.05 -9.82 2.56
C SER A 100 -27.56 -9.57 2.50
N THR A 101 -28.35 -10.60 2.81
CA THR A 101 -29.78 -10.48 3.07
C THR A 101 -30.03 -9.79 4.40
N LEU A 102 -31.29 -9.46 4.71
CA LEU A 102 -31.68 -8.92 6.04
C LEU A 102 -31.39 -9.90 7.19
N THR A 103 -31.37 -11.19 6.89
CA THR A 103 -31.01 -12.24 7.88
C THR A 103 -29.52 -12.52 7.97
N GLY A 104 -28.67 -11.72 7.28
CA GLY A 104 -27.21 -11.86 7.30
C GLY A 104 -26.64 -12.97 6.42
N LYS A 105 -27.43 -13.58 5.52
CA LYS A 105 -26.91 -14.54 4.55
C LYS A 105 -26.16 -13.81 3.43
N PRO A 106 -24.95 -14.24 3.04
CA PRO A 106 -24.21 -13.64 1.94
C PRO A 106 -24.98 -13.81 0.63
N LYS A 107 -24.88 -12.82 -0.26
CA LYS A 107 -25.43 -12.87 -1.63
C LYS A 107 -24.38 -13.36 -2.64
N ASN A 108 -23.12 -13.29 -2.27
CA ASN A 108 -21.97 -13.64 -3.10
C ASN A 108 -21.24 -14.84 -2.50
N ASP A 109 -20.66 -15.68 -3.35
CA ASP A 109 -19.97 -16.90 -2.94
C ASP A 109 -18.61 -16.62 -2.30
N VAL A 110 -17.97 -15.55 -2.75
CA VAL A 110 -16.62 -15.16 -2.31
C VAL A 110 -16.67 -13.74 -1.74
N ALA A 111 -15.87 -13.52 -0.69
CA ALA A 111 -15.54 -12.16 -0.24
C ALA A 111 -14.01 -12.00 -0.21
N VAL A 112 -13.52 -10.90 -0.81
CA VAL A 112 -12.13 -10.44 -0.75
C VAL A 112 -12.13 -9.12 0.00
N ILE A 113 -11.67 -9.13 1.23
CA ILE A 113 -11.82 -8.01 2.16
C ILE A 113 -10.44 -7.48 2.57
N GLU A 114 -10.20 -6.21 2.29
CA GLU A 114 -9.06 -5.50 2.82
C GLU A 114 -9.30 -5.19 4.31
N VAL A 115 -8.37 -5.58 5.18
CA VAL A 115 -8.44 -5.36 6.63
C VAL A 115 -7.18 -4.62 7.10
N ASP A 116 -7.38 -3.46 7.72
CA ASP A 116 -6.31 -2.71 8.38
C ASP A 116 -5.75 -3.53 9.56
N GLU A 117 -4.44 -3.49 9.76
CA GLU A 117 -3.71 -4.31 10.73
C GLU A 117 -4.30 -4.17 12.14
N ARG A 118 -4.59 -2.94 12.59
CA ARG A 118 -5.18 -2.68 13.91
C ARG A 118 -6.63 -3.08 14.02
N SER A 119 -7.34 -3.08 12.89
CA SER A 119 -8.74 -3.48 12.82
C SER A 119 -8.92 -4.99 12.89
N SER A 120 -7.86 -5.76 12.66
CA SER A 120 -7.88 -7.24 12.75
C SER A 120 -8.38 -7.73 14.11
N LEU A 121 -7.99 -7.09 15.23
CA LEU A 121 -8.50 -7.39 16.58
C LEU A 121 -10.00 -7.13 16.77
N LYS A 122 -10.62 -6.33 15.90
CA LYS A 122 -12.05 -5.99 15.93
C LYS A 122 -12.88 -6.74 14.90
N VAL A 123 -12.22 -7.44 13.96
CA VAL A 123 -12.86 -8.17 12.85
C VAL A 123 -12.77 -9.67 13.08
N TYR A 124 -11.58 -10.22 13.25
CA TYR A 124 -11.36 -11.66 13.30
C TYR A 124 -11.93 -12.38 14.53
N PRO A 125 -12.18 -11.76 15.69
CA PRO A 125 -12.95 -12.41 16.78
C PRO A 125 -14.39 -12.76 16.37
N TYR A 126 -14.90 -12.15 15.31
CA TYR A 126 -16.27 -12.33 14.85
C TYR A 126 -16.41 -13.15 13.58
N ILE A 127 -15.35 -13.21 12.76
CA ILE A 127 -15.37 -13.94 11.48
C ILE A 127 -13.98 -14.49 11.16
N THR A 128 -13.90 -15.80 10.91
CA THR A 128 -12.66 -16.48 10.57
C THR A 128 -12.49 -16.54 9.05
N PRO A 129 -11.48 -15.86 8.46
CA PRO A 129 -11.18 -16.02 7.05
C PRO A 129 -10.59 -17.40 6.74
N ASP A 130 -10.81 -17.89 5.53
CA ASP A 130 -10.16 -19.09 5.03
C ASP A 130 -8.70 -18.82 4.68
N TYR A 131 -8.45 -17.62 4.13
CA TYR A 131 -7.13 -17.17 3.72
C TYR A 131 -6.86 -15.74 4.18
N ILE A 132 -5.64 -15.47 4.60
CA ILE A 132 -5.12 -14.12 4.82
C ILE A 132 -3.86 -13.95 3.97
N VAL A 133 -3.87 -12.96 3.07
CA VAL A 133 -2.67 -12.51 2.35
C VAL A 133 -2.06 -11.36 3.13
N CYS A 134 -0.80 -11.48 3.51
CA CYS A 134 -0.03 -10.40 4.12
C CYS A 134 1.15 -10.02 3.22
N ASN A 135 1.09 -8.81 2.64
CA ASN A 135 2.07 -8.37 1.65
C ASN A 135 3.42 -7.98 2.28
N ASN A 136 3.36 -7.27 3.39
CA ASN A 136 4.54 -6.77 4.10
C ASN A 136 4.14 -6.11 5.42
N ILE A 137 5.07 -6.03 6.36
CA ILE A 137 4.93 -5.33 7.63
C ILE A 137 6.07 -4.35 7.80
N MET A 138 5.78 -3.06 7.64
CA MET A 138 6.75 -1.98 7.72
C MET A 138 6.24 -0.91 8.67
N ARG A 139 7.15 -0.03 9.13
CA ARG A 139 6.73 1.19 9.79
C ARG A 139 5.86 2.04 8.86
N ASP A 140 4.82 2.61 9.41
CA ASP A 140 3.93 3.56 8.73
C ASP A 140 3.85 4.83 9.58
N SER A 141 2.81 5.60 9.45
CA SER A 141 2.60 6.81 10.23
C SER A 141 2.90 6.62 11.72
N LEU A 142 3.74 7.50 12.28
CA LEU A 142 4.17 7.45 13.68
C LEU A 142 3.01 7.49 14.69
N LYS A 143 1.89 8.10 14.34
CA LYS A 143 0.68 8.12 15.17
C LYS A 143 -0.08 6.80 15.20
N ARG A 144 0.12 5.95 14.20
CA ARG A 144 -0.67 4.73 14.03
C ARG A 144 0.16 3.46 14.15
N ASN A 145 1.17 3.33 13.32
CA ASN A 145 1.90 2.09 13.07
C ASN A 145 3.41 2.35 13.02
N ALA A 146 3.92 3.10 14.01
CA ALA A 146 5.32 3.50 14.08
C ALA A 146 6.30 2.33 14.24
N HIS A 147 5.87 1.26 14.90
CA HIS A 147 6.71 0.12 15.21
C HIS A 147 6.13 -1.17 14.63
N THR A 148 6.95 -1.86 13.87
CA THR A 148 6.59 -3.17 13.28
C THR A 148 6.32 -4.22 14.34
N GLU A 149 7.02 -4.20 15.46
CA GLU A 149 6.80 -5.09 16.60
C GLU A 149 5.39 -4.96 17.19
N PHE A 150 4.88 -3.73 17.32
CA PHE A 150 3.52 -3.50 17.78
C PHE A 150 2.49 -4.05 16.79
N ILE A 151 2.71 -3.87 15.50
CA ILE A 151 1.83 -4.41 14.47
C ILE A 151 1.89 -5.93 14.43
N SER A 152 3.08 -6.52 14.51
CA SER A 152 3.27 -7.97 14.60
C SER A 152 2.57 -8.55 15.84
N TYR A 153 2.69 -7.90 16.99
CA TYR A 153 1.98 -8.29 18.21
C TYR A 153 0.45 -8.31 18.01
N ILE A 154 -0.12 -7.28 17.35
CA ILE A 154 -1.55 -7.23 17.02
C ILE A 154 -1.94 -8.40 16.13
N LEU A 155 -1.22 -8.60 15.03
CA LEU A 155 -1.54 -9.63 14.03
C LEU A 155 -1.36 -11.05 14.58
N ASN A 156 -0.31 -11.28 15.37
CA ASN A 156 -0.06 -12.57 16.04
C ASN A 156 -1.23 -12.98 16.94
N ARG A 157 -1.87 -12.02 17.59
CA ARG A 157 -3.05 -12.26 18.43
C ARG A 157 -4.35 -12.33 17.68
N ALA A 158 -4.43 -11.62 16.54
CA ALA A 158 -5.68 -11.48 15.79
C ALA A 158 -5.91 -12.65 14.83
N PHE A 159 -4.86 -13.17 14.21
CA PHE A 159 -5.00 -14.19 13.16
C PHE A 159 -5.53 -15.50 13.72
N PRO A 160 -6.66 -16.01 13.20
CA PRO A 160 -7.25 -17.25 13.69
C PRO A 160 -6.42 -18.45 13.25
N ALA A 161 -6.13 -19.38 14.16
CA ALA A 161 -5.25 -20.53 13.95
C ALA A 161 -5.64 -21.44 12.75
N LYS A 162 -6.93 -21.48 12.38
CA LYS A 162 -7.43 -22.32 11.27
C LYS A 162 -7.26 -21.67 9.88
N THR A 163 -6.80 -20.41 9.83
CA THR A 163 -6.63 -19.67 8.58
C THR A 163 -5.37 -20.12 7.86
N THR A 164 -5.43 -20.26 6.54
CA THR A 164 -4.25 -20.42 5.69
C THR A 164 -3.63 -19.05 5.43
N LEU A 165 -2.35 -18.89 5.72
CA LEU A 165 -1.61 -17.65 5.53
C LEU A 165 -0.83 -17.68 4.22
N ILE A 166 -0.91 -16.59 3.45
CA ILE A 166 -0.09 -16.34 2.25
C ILE A 166 0.84 -15.18 2.61
N LEU A 167 2.10 -15.46 2.86
CA LEU A 167 3.05 -14.54 3.49
C LEU A 167 4.23 -14.23 2.58
N ASN A 168 4.69 -12.98 2.63
CA ASN A 168 5.91 -12.58 1.94
C ASN A 168 7.14 -13.13 2.69
N ALA A 169 7.84 -14.09 2.09
CA ALA A 169 9.05 -14.69 2.63
C ALA A 169 10.22 -13.69 2.72
N ASP A 170 10.29 -12.72 1.81
CA ASP A 170 11.37 -11.73 1.77
C ASP A 170 11.18 -10.62 2.82
N ASP A 171 10.00 -10.53 3.42
CA ASP A 171 9.73 -9.77 4.63
C ASP A 171 9.82 -10.72 5.84
N VAL A 172 10.97 -10.75 6.46
CA VAL A 172 11.22 -11.66 7.58
C VAL A 172 10.28 -11.42 8.77
N ILE A 173 9.73 -10.20 8.94
CA ILE A 173 8.74 -9.90 9.97
C ILE A 173 7.39 -10.51 9.57
N CYS A 174 6.96 -10.29 8.33
CA CYS A 174 5.73 -10.86 7.78
C CYS A 174 5.76 -12.39 7.78
N ALA A 175 6.88 -12.99 7.37
CA ALA A 175 7.05 -14.44 7.25
C ALA A 175 6.86 -15.19 8.58
N HIS A 176 7.19 -14.55 9.70
CA HIS A 176 7.08 -15.14 11.04
C HIS A 176 5.80 -14.77 11.80
N LEU A 177 4.83 -14.10 11.14
CA LEU A 177 3.55 -13.77 11.77
C LEU A 177 2.75 -15.02 12.15
N ALA A 178 2.02 -14.90 13.27
CA ALA A 178 1.00 -15.84 13.73
C ALA A 178 1.50 -17.30 13.76
N PRO A 179 2.47 -17.64 14.61
CA PRO A 179 3.05 -18.99 14.70
C PRO A 179 2.01 -20.09 14.97
N GLN A 180 0.83 -19.73 15.53
CA GLN A 180 -0.28 -20.65 15.76
C GLN A 180 -1.01 -21.10 14.47
N CYS A 181 -0.78 -20.46 13.32
CA CYS A 181 -1.35 -20.86 12.04
C CYS A 181 -0.40 -21.86 11.37
N GLU A 182 -0.80 -23.10 11.26
CA GLU A 182 0.03 -24.18 10.70
C GLU A 182 0.13 -24.11 9.18
N LYS A 183 -0.97 -23.73 8.50
CA LYS A 183 -1.03 -23.69 7.04
C LYS A 183 -0.46 -22.37 6.52
N ARG A 184 0.68 -22.46 5.84
CA ARG A 184 1.40 -21.32 5.30
C ARG A 184 1.81 -21.57 3.86
N VAL A 185 1.74 -20.54 3.05
CA VAL A 185 2.28 -20.47 1.70
C VAL A 185 3.15 -19.24 1.62
N TYR A 186 4.36 -19.39 1.15
CA TYR A 186 5.34 -18.32 1.10
C TYR A 186 5.60 -17.85 -0.33
N PHE A 187 5.56 -16.54 -0.54
CA PHE A 187 5.93 -15.94 -1.82
C PHE A 187 7.10 -14.98 -1.66
N GLY A 188 7.85 -14.77 -2.73
CA GLY A 188 8.97 -13.85 -2.73
C GLY A 188 9.63 -13.73 -4.10
N MET A 189 10.84 -13.16 -4.16
CA MET A 189 11.50 -12.82 -5.40
C MET A 189 12.99 -13.14 -5.37
N ASP A 190 13.46 -13.86 -6.40
CA ASP A 190 14.86 -14.10 -6.68
C ASP A 190 15.41 -13.19 -7.79
N ALA A 191 14.54 -12.74 -8.69
CA ALA A 191 14.91 -11.82 -9.76
C ALA A 191 15.56 -10.54 -9.22
N GLU A 192 16.52 -9.99 -9.95
CA GLU A 192 17.14 -8.68 -9.68
C GLU A 192 17.63 -8.52 -8.24
N ARG A 193 18.41 -9.47 -7.74
CA ARG A 193 19.08 -9.33 -6.44
C ARG A 193 20.04 -8.15 -6.49
N PRO A 194 19.96 -7.18 -5.57
CA PRO A 194 20.95 -6.11 -5.52
C PRO A 194 22.36 -6.67 -5.26
N GLU A 195 23.33 -6.21 -6.02
CA GLU A 195 24.76 -6.62 -5.83
C GLU A 195 25.34 -6.10 -4.51
N LYS A 196 24.85 -4.96 -4.05
CA LYS A 196 25.24 -4.37 -2.76
C LYS A 196 23.99 -4.10 -1.94
N THR A 197 24.11 -4.31 -0.65
CA THR A 197 23.12 -3.88 0.35
C THR A 197 23.16 -2.36 0.44
N GLU A 198 22.63 -1.65 -0.54
CA GLU A 198 22.38 -0.22 -0.44
C GLU A 198 21.28 -0.02 0.59
N GLY A 199 21.71 0.03 1.85
CA GLY A 199 20.78 0.10 2.95
C GLY A 199 20.12 1.46 3.03
N MET A 200 18.81 1.52 2.95
CA MET A 200 18.08 2.61 3.59
C MET A 200 18.60 2.75 5.02
N LYS A 201 18.86 3.99 5.46
CA LYS A 201 19.42 4.30 6.78
C LYS A 201 18.55 3.76 7.93
N ALA A 202 17.24 3.64 7.71
CA ALA A 202 16.28 3.10 8.66
C ALA A 202 15.85 1.67 8.26
N ARG A 203 16.20 0.68 9.08
CA ARG A 203 15.73 -0.70 8.98
C ARG A 203 14.74 -0.98 10.09
N ASP A 204 13.66 -1.69 9.78
CA ASP A 204 12.63 -2.03 10.77
C ASP A 204 13.04 -3.19 11.68
N ILE A 205 14.02 -4.00 11.27
CA ILE A 205 14.59 -5.08 12.06
C ILE A 205 16.09 -5.19 11.84
N VAL A 206 16.84 -5.27 12.94
CA VAL A 206 18.31 -5.37 12.94
C VAL A 206 18.79 -6.54 13.78
N TYR A 207 17.99 -6.90 14.79
CA TYR A 207 18.32 -7.98 15.73
C TYR A 207 17.30 -9.11 15.64
N CYS A 208 17.78 -10.32 15.85
CA CYS A 208 16.97 -11.53 15.85
C CYS A 208 15.98 -11.49 17.03
N PRO A 209 14.67 -11.65 16.80
CA PRO A 209 13.68 -11.65 17.87
C PRO A 209 13.78 -12.89 18.78
N ASP A 210 14.40 -13.98 18.31
CA ASP A 210 14.51 -15.22 19.07
C ASP A 210 15.70 -15.23 20.02
N CYS A 211 16.88 -14.73 19.59
CA CYS A 211 18.10 -14.83 20.40
C CYS A 211 18.78 -13.49 20.68
N GLY A 212 18.30 -12.38 20.12
CA GLY A 212 18.90 -11.06 20.26
C GLY A 212 20.21 -10.86 19.44
N GLY A 213 20.66 -11.85 18.69
CA GLY A 213 21.85 -11.75 17.83
C GLY A 213 21.62 -10.77 16.68
N ARG A 214 22.69 -10.14 16.19
CA ARG A 214 22.59 -9.23 15.05
C ARG A 214 22.31 -10.03 13.77
N LEU A 215 21.33 -9.55 13.00
CA LEU A 215 21.00 -10.14 11.70
C LEU A 215 22.01 -9.76 10.63
N GLU A 216 22.39 -10.74 9.82
CA GLU A 216 23.17 -10.56 8.59
C GLU A 216 22.24 -10.57 7.39
N ALA A 217 22.52 -9.71 6.42
CA ALA A 217 21.76 -9.63 5.17
C ALA A 217 22.67 -10.11 4.02
N ASP A 218 22.17 -11.06 3.23
CA ASP A 218 22.78 -11.41 1.95
C ASP A 218 22.52 -10.28 0.95
N TYR A 219 21.30 -9.77 0.93
CA TYR A 219 20.92 -8.55 0.20
C TYR A 219 19.66 -7.91 0.82
N ILE A 220 19.51 -6.60 0.59
CA ILE A 220 18.30 -5.83 0.93
C ILE A 220 17.83 -5.12 -0.33
N ARG A 221 16.57 -5.29 -0.70
CA ARG A 221 15.93 -4.59 -1.83
C ARG A 221 15.45 -3.20 -1.45
N TYR A 222 14.76 -3.12 -0.33
CA TYR A 222 14.30 -1.87 0.27
C TYR A 222 13.87 -2.12 1.72
N ASN A 223 14.10 -1.17 2.61
CA ASN A 223 13.88 -1.26 4.04
C ASN A 223 14.55 -2.53 4.62
N HIS A 224 13.77 -3.53 5.03
CA HIS A 224 14.24 -4.84 5.50
C HIS A 224 13.83 -5.99 4.57
N ILE A 225 13.18 -5.68 3.44
CA ILE A 225 12.78 -6.69 2.45
C ILE A 225 14.02 -7.20 1.71
N GLY A 226 14.27 -8.48 1.82
CA GLY A 226 15.44 -9.09 1.23
C GLY A 226 15.71 -10.49 1.77
N SER A 227 16.98 -10.88 1.81
CA SER A 227 17.45 -12.12 2.41
C SER A 227 18.27 -11.81 3.66
N VAL A 228 17.77 -12.21 4.81
CA VAL A 228 18.43 -12.00 6.10
C VAL A 228 18.43 -13.29 6.92
N ARG A 229 19.47 -13.47 7.74
CA ARG A 229 19.60 -14.60 8.66
C ARG A 229 20.28 -14.20 9.97
N CYS A 230 20.01 -14.94 10.99
CA CYS A 230 20.74 -14.86 12.26
C CYS A 230 21.87 -15.91 12.26
N PRO A 231 23.14 -15.51 12.31
CA PRO A 231 24.24 -16.47 12.34
C PRO A 231 24.29 -17.27 13.63
N ALA A 232 23.68 -16.77 14.72
CA ALA A 232 23.71 -17.42 16.03
C ALA A 232 22.68 -18.54 16.18
N CYS A 233 21.47 -18.42 15.62
CA CYS A 233 20.40 -19.41 15.80
C CYS A 233 19.75 -19.89 14.50
N GLY A 234 20.15 -19.36 13.35
CA GLY A 234 19.60 -19.74 12.05
C GLY A 234 18.25 -19.13 11.70
N TRP A 235 17.66 -18.28 12.57
CA TRP A 235 16.43 -17.58 12.29
C TRP A 235 16.59 -16.66 11.05
N GLY A 236 15.62 -16.67 10.15
CA GLY A 236 15.68 -15.88 8.91
C GLY A 236 14.50 -16.13 7.98
N ASN A 237 14.71 -15.84 6.71
CA ASN A 237 13.67 -16.02 5.68
C ASN A 237 13.38 -17.50 5.45
N PRO A 238 12.10 -17.92 5.40
CA PRO A 238 11.71 -19.28 5.01
C PRO A 238 11.89 -19.51 3.51
N ALA A 239 11.87 -20.78 3.11
CA ALA A 239 11.82 -21.15 1.70
C ALA A 239 10.51 -20.63 1.07
N ARG A 240 10.57 -20.30 -0.23
CA ARG A 240 9.44 -19.76 -1.00
C ARG A 240 8.74 -20.89 -1.74
N ASP A 241 7.41 -20.92 -1.70
CA ASP A 241 6.58 -21.78 -2.53
C ASP A 241 6.33 -21.16 -3.91
N PHE A 242 6.22 -19.81 -3.93
CA PHE A 242 6.07 -19.01 -5.15
C PHE A 242 7.20 -18.00 -5.26
N THR A 243 7.96 -18.10 -6.35
CA THR A 243 9.15 -17.27 -6.54
C THR A 243 9.09 -16.52 -7.86
N VAL A 244 9.22 -15.20 -7.83
CA VAL A 244 9.49 -14.41 -9.02
C VAL A 244 10.94 -14.65 -9.43
N THR A 245 11.16 -15.31 -10.57
CA THR A 245 12.49 -15.71 -11.05
C THR A 245 13.06 -14.76 -12.09
N ALA A 246 12.20 -14.01 -12.82
CA ALA A 246 12.63 -13.05 -13.82
C ALA A 246 11.68 -11.86 -13.91
N ILE A 247 12.20 -10.70 -14.29
CA ILE A 247 11.45 -9.49 -14.67
C ILE A 247 12.03 -9.04 -16.00
N ASP A 248 11.20 -9.04 -17.04
CA ASP A 248 11.53 -8.59 -18.39
C ASP A 248 10.79 -7.28 -18.68
N ARG A 249 11.50 -6.17 -18.56
CA ARG A 249 10.93 -4.83 -18.78
C ARG A 249 10.74 -4.52 -20.24
N GLU A 250 11.58 -5.10 -21.11
CA GLU A 250 11.49 -4.87 -22.57
C GLU A 250 10.20 -5.50 -23.12
N ASN A 251 9.90 -6.72 -22.71
CA ASN A 251 8.68 -7.43 -23.12
C ASN A 251 7.49 -7.18 -22.17
N GLY A 252 7.68 -6.42 -21.08
CA GLY A 252 6.62 -6.09 -20.13
C GLY A 252 6.06 -7.32 -19.42
N THR A 253 6.93 -8.25 -18.99
CA THR A 253 6.53 -9.50 -18.31
C THR A 253 7.36 -9.76 -17.05
N PHE A 254 6.81 -10.61 -16.17
CA PHE A 254 7.54 -11.22 -15.06
C PHE A 254 7.16 -12.69 -14.92
N THR A 255 8.08 -13.50 -14.39
CA THR A 255 7.92 -14.96 -14.30
C THR A 255 7.79 -15.41 -12.85
N VAL A 256 6.75 -16.18 -12.54
CA VAL A 256 6.55 -16.83 -11.23
C VAL A 256 6.54 -18.33 -11.43
N ASN A 257 7.44 -19.07 -10.80
CA ASN A 257 7.57 -20.52 -10.90
C ASN A 257 7.55 -21.07 -12.34
N GLY A 258 8.18 -20.35 -13.28
CA GLY A 258 8.25 -20.75 -14.69
C GLY A 258 7.11 -20.23 -15.56
N GLU A 259 6.06 -19.69 -14.99
CA GLU A 259 4.90 -19.13 -15.69
C GLU A 259 5.03 -17.61 -15.88
N SER A 260 4.74 -17.11 -17.09
CA SER A 260 4.89 -15.69 -17.45
C SER A 260 3.59 -14.92 -17.25
N TYR A 261 3.71 -13.72 -16.67
CA TYR A 261 2.60 -12.81 -16.39
C TYR A 261 2.93 -11.41 -16.88
N LYS A 262 1.92 -10.61 -17.21
CA LYS A 262 2.08 -9.22 -17.66
C LYS A 262 2.61 -8.34 -16.53
N LEU A 263 3.69 -7.62 -16.79
CA LEU A 263 4.22 -6.59 -15.91
C LEU A 263 3.41 -5.29 -16.10
N VAL A 264 2.58 -4.96 -15.14
CA VAL A 264 1.69 -3.78 -15.21
C VAL A 264 2.45 -2.48 -15.05
N ASN A 265 3.49 -2.50 -14.25
CA ASN A 265 4.48 -1.45 -14.08
C ASN A 265 5.76 -2.05 -13.50
N ASP A 266 6.86 -1.37 -13.63
CA ASP A 266 8.20 -1.80 -13.23
C ASP A 266 8.49 -1.68 -11.73
N ASN A 267 7.50 -1.24 -10.93
CA ASN A 267 7.67 -1.08 -9.49
C ASN A 267 7.74 -2.44 -8.78
N VAL A 268 8.88 -2.76 -8.22
CA VAL A 268 9.16 -4.02 -7.51
C VAL A 268 8.12 -4.37 -6.43
N VAL A 269 7.50 -3.38 -5.76
CA VAL A 269 6.44 -3.65 -4.78
C VAL A 269 5.19 -4.20 -5.44
N ASN A 270 4.85 -3.74 -6.65
CA ASN A 270 3.70 -4.29 -7.35
C ASN A 270 3.98 -5.70 -7.83
N VAL A 271 5.21 -6.02 -8.20
CA VAL A 271 5.60 -7.42 -8.51
C VAL A 271 5.37 -8.33 -7.30
N TYR A 272 5.77 -7.90 -6.08
CA TYR A 272 5.43 -8.63 -4.85
C TYR A 272 3.92 -8.73 -4.61
N ASN A 273 3.16 -7.66 -4.81
CA ASN A 273 1.70 -7.66 -4.63
C ASN A 273 1.01 -8.65 -5.57
N PHE A 274 1.45 -8.71 -6.82
CA PHE A 274 0.93 -9.67 -7.81
C PHE A 274 1.39 -11.08 -7.50
N CYS A 275 2.65 -11.29 -7.09
CA CYS A 275 3.14 -12.61 -6.69
C CYS A 275 2.32 -13.18 -5.52
N GLY A 276 2.04 -12.39 -4.48
CA GLY A 276 1.18 -12.81 -3.37
C GLY A 276 -0.26 -13.12 -3.79
N ALA A 277 -0.81 -12.34 -4.74
CA ALA A 277 -2.13 -12.62 -5.30
C ALA A 277 -2.14 -13.91 -6.15
N ILE A 278 -1.11 -14.12 -6.99
CA ILE A 278 -0.94 -15.35 -7.78
C ILE A 278 -0.80 -16.56 -6.85
N ALA A 279 0.01 -16.45 -5.79
CA ALA A 279 0.17 -17.53 -4.80
C ALA A 279 -1.18 -17.92 -4.17
N LEU A 280 -2.02 -16.96 -3.78
CA LEU A 280 -3.36 -17.22 -3.28
C LEU A 280 -4.25 -17.86 -4.35
N LEU A 281 -4.31 -17.27 -5.56
CA LEU A 281 -5.21 -17.71 -6.62
C LEU A 281 -4.88 -19.15 -7.08
N THR A 282 -3.60 -19.46 -7.24
CA THR A 282 -3.14 -20.81 -7.54
C THR A 282 -3.46 -21.80 -6.41
N THR A 283 -3.31 -21.38 -5.14
CA THR A 283 -3.72 -22.18 -3.98
C THR A 283 -5.23 -22.44 -3.94
N LEU A 284 -6.05 -21.54 -4.51
CA LEU A 284 -7.49 -21.72 -4.69
C LEU A 284 -7.86 -22.57 -5.91
N GLY A 285 -6.88 -23.02 -6.70
CA GLY A 285 -7.09 -23.83 -7.91
C GLY A 285 -7.45 -23.01 -9.15
N VAL A 286 -7.20 -21.70 -9.17
CA VAL A 286 -7.33 -20.86 -10.37
C VAL A 286 -6.15 -21.16 -11.28
N THR A 287 -6.40 -21.40 -12.56
CA THR A 287 -5.34 -21.77 -13.51
C THR A 287 -4.53 -20.57 -13.96
N HIS A 288 -3.34 -20.83 -14.50
CA HIS A 288 -2.48 -19.81 -15.08
C HIS A 288 -3.21 -18.99 -16.16
N GLU A 289 -3.89 -19.67 -17.08
CA GLU A 289 -4.61 -19.05 -18.21
C GLU A 289 -5.73 -18.12 -17.71
N GLU A 290 -6.45 -18.52 -16.64
CA GLU A 290 -7.48 -17.70 -16.05
C GLU A 290 -6.88 -16.42 -15.42
N ILE A 291 -5.71 -16.52 -14.77
CA ILE A 291 -5.00 -15.38 -14.19
C ILE A 291 -4.49 -14.45 -15.29
N VAL A 292 -3.85 -14.99 -16.36
CA VAL A 292 -3.32 -14.21 -17.49
C VAL A 292 -4.44 -13.44 -18.19
N LYS A 293 -5.55 -14.12 -18.49
CA LYS A 293 -6.73 -13.48 -19.11
C LYS A 293 -7.26 -12.30 -18.29
N ALA A 294 -7.17 -12.38 -16.97
CA ALA A 294 -7.57 -11.28 -16.10
C ALA A 294 -6.60 -10.09 -16.15
N PHE A 295 -5.29 -10.32 -16.35
CA PHE A 295 -4.32 -9.25 -16.59
C PHE A 295 -4.60 -8.46 -17.87
N GLU A 296 -5.12 -9.11 -18.91
CA GLU A 296 -5.48 -8.46 -20.18
C GLU A 296 -6.69 -7.52 -20.03
N ASN A 297 -7.68 -7.95 -19.23
CA ASN A 297 -8.95 -7.28 -19.05
C ASN A 297 -9.02 -6.39 -17.80
N ALA A 298 -7.99 -6.41 -16.95
CA ALA A 298 -8.00 -5.60 -15.76
C ALA A 298 -7.83 -4.12 -16.15
N GLU A 299 -8.84 -3.30 -15.88
CA GLU A 299 -8.61 -1.89 -15.55
C GLU A 299 -7.77 -1.88 -14.27
N LEU A 300 -6.49 -2.21 -14.44
CA LEU A 300 -5.53 -2.27 -13.36
C LEU A 300 -5.45 -0.89 -12.77
N VAL A 301 -5.84 -0.83 -11.53
CA VAL A 301 -5.86 0.31 -10.60
C VAL A 301 -5.05 1.46 -11.15
N LYS A 302 -5.70 2.61 -11.37
CA LYS A 302 -5.04 3.87 -11.72
C LYS A 302 -3.79 3.95 -10.88
N THR A 303 -2.65 3.81 -11.54
CA THR A 303 -1.35 3.84 -10.90
C THR A 303 -1.25 5.12 -10.09
N ARG A 304 -0.55 5.10 -8.96
CA ARG A 304 -0.24 6.34 -8.21
C ARG A 304 0.57 7.33 -9.02
N TYR A 305 0.84 7.00 -10.27
CA TYR A 305 1.59 7.76 -11.26
C TYR A 305 0.67 8.14 -12.39
N THR A 306 0.64 9.40 -12.72
CA THR A 306 0.10 9.88 -13.99
C THR A 306 1.21 10.63 -14.71
N ALA A 307 1.58 10.17 -15.89
CA ALA A 307 2.55 10.86 -16.73
C ALA A 307 1.83 11.40 -17.97
N GLU A 308 2.10 12.65 -18.31
CA GLU A 308 1.54 13.30 -19.48
C GLU A 308 2.58 14.18 -20.17
N ALA A 309 2.45 14.31 -21.49
CA ALA A 309 3.24 15.24 -22.27
C ALA A 309 2.64 16.66 -22.14
N LEU A 310 3.50 17.65 -21.93
CA LEU A 310 3.16 19.07 -21.93
C LEU A 310 3.73 19.77 -23.16
N ALA A 311 3.28 20.99 -23.41
CA ALA A 311 3.80 21.83 -24.48
C ALA A 311 5.32 22.08 -24.32
N GLY A 312 6.02 22.33 -25.43
CA GLY A 312 7.47 22.54 -25.46
C GLY A 312 8.30 21.27 -25.22
N GLY A 313 7.75 20.08 -25.46
CA GLY A 313 8.45 18.80 -25.30
C GLY A 313 8.71 18.44 -23.83
N ARG A 314 7.93 18.98 -22.90
CA ARG A 314 8.03 18.70 -21.47
C ARG A 314 7.17 17.51 -21.10
N ARG A 315 7.52 16.86 -19.99
CA ARG A 315 6.79 15.74 -19.40
C ARG A 315 6.51 16.03 -17.93
N LEU A 316 5.25 15.95 -17.52
CA LEU A 316 4.85 16.01 -16.12
C LEU A 316 4.54 14.60 -15.62
N THR A 317 5.15 14.23 -14.51
CA THR A 317 4.84 13.00 -13.77
C THR A 317 4.30 13.37 -12.39
N MET A 318 3.02 13.13 -12.17
CA MET A 318 2.41 13.32 -10.87
C MET A 318 2.48 12.02 -10.06
N ILE A 319 2.96 12.10 -8.82
CA ILE A 319 3.15 10.94 -7.95
C ILE A 319 2.46 11.16 -6.61
N LEU A 320 1.48 10.31 -6.30
CA LEU A 320 0.91 10.25 -4.97
C LEU A 320 1.93 9.57 -4.02
N SER A 321 2.73 10.36 -3.35
CA SER A 321 3.58 9.92 -2.25
C SER A 321 2.71 9.80 -1.01
N LYS A 322 2.57 8.60 -0.45
CA LYS A 322 1.79 8.40 0.78
C LYS A 322 2.47 9.16 1.92
N GLY A 323 2.06 10.40 2.18
CA GLY A 323 2.60 11.25 3.22
C GLY A 323 2.61 10.56 4.59
N GLN A 324 3.52 10.94 5.47
CA GLN A 324 3.77 10.33 6.77
C GLN A 324 4.23 8.84 6.73
N ASN A 325 4.45 8.27 5.54
CA ASN A 325 5.06 6.95 5.39
C ASN A 325 6.49 7.10 4.84
N PRO A 326 7.52 7.01 5.71
CA PRO A 326 8.89 7.28 5.31
C PRO A 326 9.39 6.31 4.24
N VAL A 327 8.99 5.05 4.29
CA VAL A 327 9.39 4.04 3.28
C VAL A 327 8.81 4.38 1.90
N ALA A 328 7.53 4.76 1.85
CA ALA A 328 6.86 5.08 0.59
C ALA A 328 7.47 6.33 -0.07
N VAL A 329 7.72 7.38 0.71
CA VAL A 329 8.30 8.65 0.19
C VAL A 329 9.76 8.45 -0.23
N SER A 330 10.60 7.78 0.57
CA SER A 330 11.99 7.48 0.22
C SER A 330 12.10 6.73 -1.10
N ARG A 331 11.17 5.80 -1.34
CA ARG A 331 11.11 5.05 -2.60
C ARG A 331 10.72 5.93 -3.79
N VAL A 332 9.84 6.91 -3.59
CA VAL A 332 9.53 7.89 -4.63
C VAL A 332 10.77 8.71 -4.97
N PHE A 333 11.55 9.17 -3.99
CA PHE A 333 12.81 9.86 -4.25
C PHE A 333 13.80 8.99 -5.02
N SER A 334 13.98 7.74 -4.60
CA SER A 334 14.82 6.77 -5.32
C SER A 334 14.31 6.46 -6.73
N TYR A 335 12.99 6.39 -6.95
CA TYR A 335 12.40 6.22 -8.27
C TYR A 335 12.74 7.39 -9.18
N VAL A 336 12.52 8.62 -8.72
CA VAL A 336 12.79 9.83 -9.51
C VAL A 336 14.26 9.94 -9.90
N SER A 337 15.19 9.60 -8.99
CA SER A 337 16.63 9.63 -9.32
C SER A 337 16.99 8.61 -10.41
N LYS A 338 16.35 7.46 -10.43
CA LYS A 338 16.61 6.36 -11.38
C LYS A 338 15.84 6.46 -12.70
N CYS A 339 14.83 7.34 -12.81
CA CYS A 339 14.13 7.56 -14.07
C CYS A 339 15.10 8.00 -15.17
N GLU A 340 14.90 7.49 -16.38
CA GLU A 340 15.59 7.99 -17.56
C GLU A 340 15.27 9.46 -17.81
N GLY A 341 16.22 10.19 -18.34
CA GLY A 341 16.14 11.63 -18.58
C GLY A 341 17.22 12.36 -17.79
N GLY A 342 17.64 13.52 -18.28
CA GLY A 342 18.59 14.41 -17.62
C GLY A 342 17.90 15.65 -17.07
N ASP A 343 18.50 16.31 -16.11
CA ASP A 343 18.13 17.60 -15.58
C ASP A 343 16.64 17.69 -15.16
N LYS A 344 16.27 16.91 -14.15
CA LYS A 344 14.91 16.79 -13.62
C LYS A 344 14.61 17.87 -12.62
N CYS A 345 13.35 18.37 -12.61
CA CYS A 345 12.80 19.19 -11.53
C CYS A 345 11.82 18.38 -10.67
N VAL A 346 11.96 18.44 -9.36
CA VAL A 346 11.12 17.72 -8.40
C VAL A 346 10.42 18.73 -7.49
N LEU A 347 9.10 18.84 -7.60
CA LEU A 347 8.26 19.60 -6.69
C LEU A 347 7.62 18.67 -5.65
N VAL A 348 7.96 18.85 -4.39
CA VAL A 348 7.44 18.08 -3.25
C VAL A 348 6.48 18.95 -2.46
N MET A 349 5.21 18.57 -2.42
CA MET A 349 4.18 19.26 -1.67
C MET A 349 3.93 18.54 -0.34
N VAL A 350 4.24 19.20 0.77
CA VAL A 350 4.01 18.70 2.13
C VAL A 350 3.47 19.82 3.01
N ASP A 351 2.28 19.62 3.53
CA ASP A 351 1.61 20.56 4.43
C ASP A 351 1.17 19.84 5.72
N ASP A 352 0.70 20.60 6.71
CA ASP A 352 0.24 20.11 8.02
C ASP A 352 -1.26 19.74 8.06
N LYS A 353 -1.90 19.61 6.89
CA LYS A 353 -3.34 19.25 6.75
C LYS A 353 -3.70 17.86 7.25
N ALA A 354 -2.74 16.97 7.42
CA ALA A 354 -2.97 15.62 7.91
C ALA A 354 -3.50 15.56 9.35
N ASP A 355 -3.24 16.58 10.14
CA ASP A 355 -3.67 16.73 11.53
C ASP A 355 -4.82 17.73 11.65
N ASN A 356 -6.04 17.27 11.43
CA ASN A 356 -7.28 18.06 11.50
C ASN A 356 -7.65 18.58 12.90
N THR A 357 -6.78 18.46 13.87
CA THR A 357 -7.06 18.87 15.25
C THR A 357 -5.92 19.71 15.75
N ASN A 358 -6.15 20.85 16.25
CA ASN A 358 -5.34 21.79 17.07
C ASN A 358 -3.93 21.35 17.54
N ASN A 359 -3.35 20.35 16.95
CA ASN A 359 -2.12 19.70 17.35
C ASN A 359 -1.00 19.95 16.35
N VAL A 360 0.17 20.07 16.88
CA VAL A 360 1.41 20.09 16.12
C VAL A 360 1.54 18.78 15.35
N GLU A 361 1.75 18.86 14.05
CA GLU A 361 2.06 17.70 13.25
C GLU A 361 3.33 17.03 13.74
N ASN A 362 3.30 15.68 13.80
CA ASN A 362 4.50 14.92 14.11
C ASN A 362 5.40 14.83 12.87
N THR A 363 6.48 15.60 12.86
CA THR A 363 7.45 15.64 11.75
C THR A 363 8.57 14.60 11.86
N CYS A 364 8.58 13.76 12.90
CA CYS A 364 9.65 12.74 13.09
C CYS A 364 9.81 11.81 11.88
N TRP A 365 8.73 11.52 11.14
CA TRP A 365 8.79 10.71 9.93
C TRP A 365 9.72 11.27 8.85
N LEU A 366 9.95 12.58 8.81
CA LEU A 366 10.91 13.22 7.90
C LEU A 366 12.36 12.82 8.20
N TYR A 367 12.66 12.45 9.45
CA TYR A 367 14.01 12.01 9.84
C TYR A 367 14.28 10.55 9.48
N ASP A 368 13.25 9.77 9.23
CA ASP A 368 13.35 8.40 8.71
C ASP A 368 13.40 8.35 7.17
N LEU A 369 13.15 9.49 6.48
CA LEU A 369 13.27 9.57 5.02
C LEU A 369 14.71 9.51 4.56
N ASP A 370 14.94 8.84 3.45
CA ASP A 370 16.19 8.92 2.72
C ASP A 370 16.12 10.03 1.66
N TYR A 371 16.82 11.14 1.93
CA TYR A 371 16.93 12.27 1.01
C TYR A 371 18.14 12.14 0.06
N THR A 372 19.03 11.17 0.27
CA THR A 372 20.25 11.04 -0.54
C THR A 372 19.98 10.92 -2.04
N PRO A 373 18.88 10.27 -2.51
CA PRO A 373 18.58 10.24 -3.94
C PRO A 373 18.32 11.62 -4.56
N LEU A 374 17.93 12.62 -3.77
CA LEU A 374 17.70 13.99 -4.27
C LEU A 374 19.03 14.73 -4.58
N ALA A 375 20.15 14.24 -4.08
CA ALA A 375 21.47 14.77 -4.42
C ALA A 375 21.99 14.25 -5.78
N ASP A 376 21.28 13.30 -6.41
CA ASP A 376 21.68 12.72 -7.70
C ASP A 376 21.93 13.83 -8.76
N PRO A 377 23.00 13.73 -9.57
CA PRO A 377 23.31 14.72 -10.61
C PRO A 377 22.20 14.92 -11.65
N SER A 378 21.36 13.90 -11.91
CA SER A 378 20.25 13.98 -12.84
C SER A 378 19.08 14.83 -12.33
N ILE A 379 19.08 15.22 -11.05
CA ILE A 379 18.11 16.12 -10.45
C ILE A 379 18.73 17.51 -10.35
N GLY A 380 18.27 18.44 -11.18
CA GLY A 380 18.78 19.79 -11.24
C GLY A 380 18.11 20.77 -10.30
N GLN A 381 16.85 20.50 -9.90
CA GLN A 381 16.10 21.33 -8.94
C GLN A 381 15.17 20.51 -8.07
N VAL A 382 15.10 20.84 -6.78
CA VAL A 382 14.12 20.28 -5.84
C VAL A 382 13.41 21.44 -5.14
N ILE A 383 12.10 21.50 -5.27
CA ILE A 383 11.24 22.51 -4.66
C ILE A 383 10.42 21.84 -3.56
N PHE A 384 10.50 22.33 -2.36
CA PHE A 384 9.65 21.91 -1.25
C PHE A 384 8.63 23.00 -0.95
N ALA A 385 7.34 22.68 -1.10
CA ALA A 385 6.25 23.63 -0.93
C ALA A 385 5.29 23.20 0.19
N GLY A 386 4.87 24.16 1.00
CA GLY A 386 3.99 23.98 2.13
C GLY A 386 4.64 24.35 3.47
N LYS A 387 3.87 24.39 4.53
CA LYS A 387 4.28 24.84 5.87
C LYS A 387 5.48 24.11 6.46
N ARG A 388 5.76 22.90 5.97
CA ARG A 388 6.90 22.08 6.43
C ARG A 388 8.15 22.19 5.56
N CYS A 389 8.21 23.16 4.66
CA CYS A 389 9.36 23.35 3.77
C CYS A 389 10.70 23.51 4.51
N PHE A 390 10.71 24.15 5.68
CA PHE A 390 11.93 24.33 6.48
C PHE A 390 12.37 23.06 7.23
N ASP A 391 11.44 22.16 7.58
CA ASP A 391 11.80 20.81 8.06
C ASP A 391 12.52 20.04 6.95
N HIS A 392 12.06 20.17 5.71
CA HIS A 392 12.73 19.58 4.54
C HIS A 392 14.10 20.22 4.27
N GLN A 393 14.24 21.55 4.49
CA GLN A 393 15.53 22.25 4.36
C GLN A 393 16.58 21.65 5.28
N LEU A 394 16.24 21.49 6.56
CA LEU A 394 17.13 20.87 7.53
C LEU A 394 17.51 19.44 7.10
N ARG A 395 16.52 18.66 6.62
CA ARG A 395 16.76 17.28 6.16
C ARG A 395 17.63 17.20 4.92
N CYS A 396 17.46 18.13 3.96
CA CYS A 396 18.34 18.22 2.78
C CYS A 396 19.77 18.51 3.19
N ALA A 397 20.01 19.48 4.09
CA ALA A 397 21.33 19.79 4.61
C ALA A 397 22.00 18.56 5.29
N MET A 398 21.24 17.84 6.14
CA MET A 398 21.71 16.62 6.81
C MET A 398 22.01 15.47 5.83
N ALA A 399 21.36 15.42 4.67
CA ALA A 399 21.55 14.39 3.66
C ALA A 399 22.61 14.75 2.60
N GLY A 400 23.16 15.99 2.66
CA GLY A 400 24.13 16.46 1.67
C GLY A 400 23.51 16.81 0.32
N VAL A 401 22.23 17.17 0.27
CA VAL A 401 21.61 17.70 -0.95
C VAL A 401 22.15 19.11 -1.17
N PRO A 402 22.73 19.44 -2.34
CA PRO A 402 23.31 20.75 -2.60
C PRO A 402 22.29 21.87 -2.47
N GLU A 403 22.63 22.93 -1.73
CA GLU A 403 21.73 24.05 -1.44
C GLU A 403 21.29 24.77 -2.72
N GLU A 404 22.18 24.91 -3.69
CA GLU A 404 21.93 25.55 -4.98
C GLU A 404 20.86 24.84 -5.83
N LYS A 405 20.54 23.59 -5.52
CA LYS A 405 19.47 22.83 -6.18
C LYS A 405 18.11 22.98 -5.48
N THR A 406 18.06 23.55 -4.28
CA THR A 406 16.87 23.50 -3.42
C THR A 406 16.15 24.84 -3.33
N VAL A 407 14.82 24.78 -3.34
CA VAL A 407 13.94 25.94 -3.15
C VAL A 407 12.91 25.57 -2.09
N PHE A 408 12.69 26.48 -1.11
CA PHE A 408 11.77 26.25 0.01
C PHE A 408 10.69 27.33 0.02
N LEU A 409 9.43 26.92 -0.16
CA LEU A 409 8.27 27.79 -0.27
C LEU A 409 7.27 27.46 0.85
N PRO A 410 6.93 28.40 1.73
CA PRO A 410 5.98 28.15 2.82
C PRO A 410 4.54 27.84 2.35
N GLU A 411 4.21 28.23 1.12
CA GLU A 411 2.90 28.03 0.53
C GLU A 411 2.97 27.01 -0.63
N VAL A 412 1.94 26.18 -0.74
CA VAL A 412 1.78 25.25 -1.86
C VAL A 412 1.30 25.99 -3.11
N SER A 413 0.39 26.94 -2.92
CA SER A 413 -0.22 27.70 -4.03
C SER A 413 0.84 28.52 -4.79
N GLY A 414 0.90 28.34 -6.09
CA GLY A 414 1.85 29.03 -6.95
C GLY A 414 3.27 28.44 -6.92
N SER A 415 3.47 27.30 -6.29
CA SER A 415 4.79 26.66 -6.17
C SER A 415 5.39 26.28 -7.51
N VAL A 416 4.57 25.96 -8.51
CA VAL A 416 5.02 25.71 -9.88
C VAL A 416 5.69 26.90 -10.55
N ASN A 417 5.51 28.14 -10.05
CA ASN A 417 6.18 29.32 -10.58
C ASN A 417 7.69 29.32 -10.34
N ALA A 418 8.16 28.55 -9.36
CA ALA A 418 9.58 28.38 -9.09
C ALA A 418 10.29 27.39 -10.04
N ILE A 419 9.53 26.71 -10.90
CA ILE A 419 10.09 25.78 -11.89
C ILE A 419 10.66 26.59 -13.06
N ASP A 420 11.94 26.39 -13.38
CA ASP A 420 12.58 26.93 -14.57
C ASP A 420 12.18 26.06 -15.79
N LEU A 421 11.18 26.53 -16.55
CA LEU A 421 10.64 25.82 -17.72
C LEU A 421 11.59 25.82 -18.91
N ASP A 422 12.54 26.76 -19.00
CA ASP A 422 13.52 26.79 -20.08
C ASP A 422 14.57 25.69 -19.90
N ARG A 423 14.87 25.38 -18.66
CA ARG A 423 15.86 24.36 -18.28
C ARG A 423 15.24 22.96 -18.18
N PHE A 424 14.13 22.81 -17.43
CA PHE A 424 13.62 21.49 -17.06
C PHE A 424 12.52 21.00 -18.01
N LYS A 425 12.74 19.81 -18.60
CA LYS A 425 11.77 19.12 -19.43
C LYS A 425 11.06 17.98 -18.69
N ASP A 426 11.75 17.35 -17.73
CA ASP A 426 11.19 16.29 -16.88
C ASP A 426 10.82 16.86 -15.51
N ILE A 427 9.52 17.00 -15.28
CA ILE A 427 8.97 17.60 -14.06
C ILE A 427 8.22 16.53 -13.27
N PHE A 428 8.58 16.37 -12.01
CA PHE A 428 7.93 15.46 -11.09
C PHE A 428 7.20 16.25 -10.01
N LEU A 429 5.90 16.01 -9.83
CA LEU A 429 5.08 16.62 -8.80
C LEU A 429 4.65 15.55 -7.80
N LEU A 430 5.19 15.62 -6.59
CA LEU A 430 4.97 14.69 -5.50
C LEU A 430 4.00 15.31 -4.49
N TYR A 431 2.92 14.60 -4.15
CA TYR A 431 1.90 15.11 -3.23
C TYR A 431 1.34 13.99 -2.36
N ASP A 432 0.73 14.32 -1.23
CA ASP A 432 0.04 13.37 -0.39
C ASP A 432 -1.50 13.36 -0.62
N ASN A 433 -2.20 12.44 0.04
CA ASN A 433 -3.66 12.30 -0.09
C ASN A 433 -4.44 13.57 0.29
N TYR A 434 -3.91 14.39 1.20
CA TYR A 434 -4.58 15.60 1.71
C TYR A 434 -4.38 16.80 0.80
N LEU A 435 -3.39 16.74 -0.09
CA LEU A 435 -3.03 17.79 -1.04
C LEU A 435 -3.46 17.51 -2.49
N LEU A 436 -4.32 16.49 -2.72
CA LEU A 436 -4.75 16.12 -4.07
C LEU A 436 -5.39 17.31 -4.83
N ASP A 437 -6.26 18.07 -4.16
CA ASP A 437 -6.95 19.21 -4.80
C ASP A 437 -5.98 20.36 -5.10
N ASP A 438 -5.01 20.60 -4.20
CA ASP A 438 -3.98 21.61 -4.41
C ASP A 438 -2.99 21.16 -5.50
N ALA A 439 -2.59 19.90 -5.53
CA ALA A 439 -1.76 19.33 -6.59
C ALA A 439 -2.41 19.47 -7.99
N ARG A 440 -3.73 19.27 -8.09
CA ARG A 440 -4.47 19.49 -9.33
C ARG A 440 -4.53 20.95 -9.77
N LYS A 441 -4.59 21.90 -8.81
CA LYS A 441 -4.51 23.33 -9.13
C LYS A 441 -3.14 23.69 -9.67
N GLU A 442 -2.08 23.21 -9.02
CA GLU A 442 -0.70 23.41 -9.46
C GLU A 442 -0.42 22.76 -10.82
N GLU A 443 -0.93 21.53 -11.04
CA GLU A 443 -0.91 20.87 -12.35
C GLU A 443 -1.51 21.75 -13.45
N LYS A 444 -2.72 22.29 -13.21
CA LYS A 444 -3.41 23.18 -14.15
C LYS A 444 -2.62 24.48 -14.40
N ALA A 445 -2.05 25.06 -13.35
CA ALA A 445 -1.23 26.26 -13.48
C ALA A 445 0.06 25.99 -14.26
N LEU A 446 0.71 24.83 -14.04
CA LEU A 446 1.88 24.43 -14.80
C LEU A 446 1.57 24.25 -16.30
N LYS A 447 0.46 23.60 -16.64
CA LYS A 447 0.00 23.44 -18.02
C LYS A 447 -0.17 24.79 -18.71
N ALA A 448 -0.87 25.72 -18.06
CA ALA A 448 -1.06 27.08 -18.62
C ALA A 448 0.27 27.81 -18.83
N ARG A 449 1.26 27.65 -17.94
CA ARG A 449 2.61 28.22 -18.11
C ARG A 449 3.39 27.58 -19.26
N CYS A 450 3.16 26.32 -19.54
CA CYS A 450 3.81 25.62 -20.66
C CYS A 450 3.23 26.00 -22.03
N GLU A 451 1.97 26.49 -22.06
CA GLU A 451 1.26 26.92 -23.26
C GLU A 451 1.49 28.41 -23.59
N ALA A 452 1.91 29.20 -22.60
CA ALA A 452 2.20 30.63 -22.75
C ALA A 452 3.59 30.87 -23.35
#